data_8213de9320083e00387f2032362cb93a
#
_entry.id   8213de9320083e00387f2032362cb93a
#
_cell.length_a   1.000
_cell.length_b   1.000
_cell.length_c   1.000
_cell.angle_alpha   90.00
_cell.angle_beta   90.00
_cell.angle_gamma   90.00
#
_symmetry.space_group_name_H-M   'P 1'
#
loop_
_entity.id
_entity.type
_entity.pdbx_description
1 polymer ?
#
loop_
_entity_poly.entity_id
_entity_poly.type
_entity_poly.pdbx_seq_one_letter_code
_entity_poly.pdbx_strand_id
1 'polypeptide(L)'
;MVDEYGFHLLSCHFSEGRLPRHAAINDIICRALKSAGSPSTLEPVGLSQANGIRPDGITIFPFSRGKALAWDATCVNTYAESSVNDTASSAGMAAANAEDRKRTKYSELANRYRFEPIAIETAGVMGASARDIVEEIGKRISEKSGEKRETWWLLQRLSIAVQRGNALSILSPARHMMGYG
;
A
#
# COMPACT_ATOMS: atom_id res chain seq x y z
N MET A 1 19.83 -13.86 -9.97
CA MET A 1 19.43 -14.59 -11.19
C MET A 1 17.95 -14.33 -11.37
N VAL A 2 17.49 -13.98 -12.56
CA VAL A 2 16.07 -13.81 -12.86
C VAL A 2 15.50 -15.20 -13.08
N ASP A 3 14.42 -15.57 -12.35
CA ASP A 3 13.74 -16.84 -12.57
C ASP A 3 12.95 -16.81 -13.90
N GLU A 4 12.69 -17.97 -14.47
CA GLU A 4 12.02 -18.12 -15.78
C GLU A 4 10.58 -17.59 -15.79
N TYR A 5 9.95 -17.45 -14.61
CA TYR A 5 8.58 -16.92 -14.44
C TYR A 5 8.55 -15.45 -14.09
N GLY A 6 9.70 -14.80 -13.85
CA GLY A 6 9.78 -13.38 -13.47
C GLY A 6 9.30 -13.07 -12.04
N PHE A 7 9.03 -14.06 -11.21
CA PHE A 7 8.51 -13.85 -9.85
C PHE A 7 9.50 -13.09 -8.96
N HIS A 8 10.80 -13.36 -9.12
CA HIS A 8 11.84 -12.62 -8.41
C HIS A 8 11.76 -11.13 -8.68
N LEU A 9 11.46 -10.71 -9.92
CA LEU A 9 11.44 -9.30 -10.32
C LEU A 9 10.39 -8.48 -9.58
N LEU A 10 9.27 -9.09 -9.17
CA LEU A 10 8.20 -8.41 -8.45
C LEU A 10 8.59 -8.01 -7.01
N SER A 11 9.58 -8.67 -6.42
CA SER A 11 10.07 -8.43 -5.06
C SER A 11 11.53 -8.00 -4.98
N CYS A 12 12.27 -8.02 -6.08
CA CYS A 12 13.69 -7.69 -6.12
C CYS A 12 13.94 -6.30 -5.53
N HIS A 13 14.91 -6.20 -4.63
CA HIS A 13 15.27 -4.93 -4.01
C HIS A 13 15.73 -3.89 -5.05
N PHE A 14 16.34 -4.33 -6.12
CA PHE A 14 16.83 -3.50 -7.23
C PHE A 14 15.79 -3.28 -8.33
N SER A 15 14.55 -3.78 -8.16
CA SER A 15 13.49 -3.60 -9.16
C SER A 15 13.07 -2.14 -9.26
N GLU A 16 13.14 -1.56 -10.45
CA GLU A 16 12.76 -0.18 -10.73
C GLU A 16 11.27 0.10 -10.45
N GLY A 17 10.41 -0.90 -10.51
CA GLY A 17 8.98 -0.75 -10.25
C GLY A 17 8.61 -0.70 -8.77
N ARG A 18 9.51 -1.08 -7.85
CA ARG A 18 9.19 -1.19 -6.43
C ARG A 18 8.91 0.16 -5.77
N LEU A 19 9.82 1.12 -5.91
CA LEU A 19 9.67 2.45 -5.31
C LEU A 19 8.54 3.26 -5.96
N PRO A 20 8.42 3.34 -7.31
CA PRO A 20 7.29 4.00 -7.94
C PRO A 20 5.93 3.41 -7.56
N ARG A 21 5.83 2.09 -7.41
CA ARG A 21 4.59 1.42 -6.97
C ARG A 21 4.20 1.85 -5.56
N HIS A 22 5.14 1.84 -4.62
CA HIS A 22 4.92 2.30 -3.25
C HIS A 22 4.52 3.78 -3.22
N ALA A 23 5.24 4.64 -3.92
CA ALA A 23 4.93 6.07 -4.01
C ALA A 23 3.54 6.33 -4.61
N ALA A 24 3.16 5.60 -5.67
CA ALA A 24 1.85 5.74 -6.30
C ALA A 24 0.70 5.34 -5.38
N ILE A 25 0.85 4.25 -4.62
CA ILE A 25 -0.16 3.84 -3.62
C ILE A 25 -0.34 4.93 -2.58
N ASN A 26 0.74 5.45 -2.00
CA ASN A 26 0.70 6.49 -0.99
C ASN A 26 0.11 7.81 -1.51
N ASP A 27 0.45 8.20 -2.74
CA ASP A 27 -0.12 9.39 -3.37
C ASP A 27 -1.63 9.25 -3.62
N ILE A 28 -2.11 8.08 -4.07
CA ILE A 28 -3.54 7.81 -4.25
C ILE A 28 -4.28 7.91 -2.91
N ILE A 29 -3.77 7.31 -1.84
CA ILE A 29 -4.38 7.37 -0.50
C ILE A 29 -4.40 8.82 0.01
N CYS A 30 -3.30 9.54 -0.09
CA CYS A 30 -3.19 10.94 0.34
C CYS A 30 -4.22 11.83 -0.39
N ARG A 31 -4.34 11.69 -1.70
CA ARG A 31 -5.35 12.44 -2.50
C ARG A 31 -6.78 12.03 -2.17
N ALA A 32 -7.04 10.75 -1.98
CA ALA A 32 -8.34 10.26 -1.59
C ALA A 32 -8.78 10.80 -0.22
N LEU A 33 -7.88 10.81 0.77
CA LEU A 33 -8.12 11.42 2.08
C LEU A 33 -8.42 12.91 1.96
N LYS A 34 -7.69 13.66 1.12
CA LYS A 34 -8.00 15.06 0.85
C LYS A 34 -9.40 15.24 0.26
N SER A 35 -9.80 14.41 -0.70
CA SER A 35 -11.14 14.41 -1.29
C SER A 35 -12.22 14.06 -0.25
N ALA A 36 -11.92 13.16 0.68
CA ALA A 36 -12.78 12.81 1.81
C ALA A 36 -12.90 13.92 2.87
N GLY A 37 -12.17 15.04 2.71
CA GLY A 37 -12.15 16.14 3.69
C GLY A 37 -11.19 15.92 4.85
N SER A 38 -10.30 14.96 4.74
CA SER A 38 -9.28 14.63 5.75
C SER A 38 -7.87 14.85 5.18
N PRO A 39 -7.41 16.10 5.02
CA PRO A 39 -6.11 16.39 4.44
C PRO A 39 -5.02 15.68 5.23
N SER A 40 -4.01 15.22 4.51
CA SER A 40 -2.93 14.41 5.06
C SER A 40 -1.57 14.83 4.49
N THR A 41 -0.51 14.41 5.15
CA THR A 41 0.86 14.59 4.70
C THR A 41 1.56 13.26 4.60
N LEU A 42 2.43 13.13 3.61
CA LEU A 42 3.34 11.99 3.46
C LEU A 42 4.61 12.23 4.25
N GLU A 43 5.24 11.16 4.66
CA GLU A 43 6.51 11.16 5.38
C GLU A 43 6.57 12.16 6.55
N PRO A 44 5.63 12.07 7.51
CA PRO A 44 5.48 13.10 8.55
C PRO A 44 6.76 13.25 9.38
N VAL A 45 7.27 14.49 9.43
CA VAL A 45 8.42 14.85 10.27
C VAL A 45 7.98 14.80 11.74
N GLY A 46 8.84 14.26 12.61
CA GLY A 46 8.58 14.20 14.07
C GLY A 46 7.78 12.98 14.54
N LEU A 47 7.34 12.10 13.65
CA LEU A 47 6.73 10.81 14.01
C LEU A 47 7.71 9.63 13.92
N SER A 48 8.99 9.90 13.73
CA SER A 48 10.01 8.87 13.83
C SER A 48 10.08 8.35 15.26
N GLN A 49 9.93 7.03 15.44
CA GLN A 49 10.23 6.38 16.70
C GLN A 49 11.76 6.39 16.93
N ALA A 50 12.20 6.12 18.17
CA ALA A 50 13.61 6.09 18.54
C ALA A 50 14.47 5.15 17.67
N ASN A 51 13.84 4.16 17.03
CA ASN A 51 14.43 3.20 16.10
C ASN A 51 14.41 3.63 14.63
N GLY A 52 14.07 4.91 14.31
CA GLY A 52 13.98 5.42 12.96
C GLY A 52 12.72 4.99 12.17
N ILE A 53 11.78 4.29 12.82
CA ILE A 53 10.52 3.85 12.18
C ILE A 53 9.59 5.05 12.03
N ARG A 54 9.14 5.30 10.79
CA ARG A 54 8.21 6.38 10.43
C ARG A 54 7.09 5.84 9.56
N PRO A 55 5.81 6.21 9.82
CA PRO A 55 4.70 5.86 8.93
C PRO A 55 4.81 6.61 7.60
N ASP A 56 4.21 6.06 6.54
CA ASP A 56 4.21 6.68 5.22
C ASP A 56 3.38 7.96 5.17
N GLY A 57 2.33 8.04 5.97
CA GLY A 57 1.53 9.26 6.03
C GLY A 57 0.66 9.36 7.28
N ILE A 58 0.13 10.57 7.48
CA ILE A 58 -0.79 10.89 8.58
C ILE A 58 -1.78 11.98 8.16
N THR A 59 -3.02 11.90 8.67
CA THR A 59 -3.99 13.01 8.54
C THR A 59 -3.64 14.15 9.48
N ILE A 60 -3.82 15.38 9.00
CA ILE A 60 -3.49 16.61 9.76
C ILE A 60 -4.47 16.80 10.93
N PHE A 61 -5.71 16.39 10.73
CA PHE A 61 -6.78 16.46 11.73
C PHE A 61 -7.26 15.08 12.15
N PRO A 62 -7.98 14.95 13.26
CA PRO A 62 -8.58 13.68 13.66
C PRO A 62 -9.44 13.08 12.55
N PHE A 63 -9.16 11.82 12.22
CA PHE A 63 -9.91 11.07 11.22
C PHE A 63 -11.10 10.34 11.82
N SER A 64 -10.92 9.71 12.98
CA SER A 64 -12.00 9.03 13.70
C SER A 64 -11.76 8.98 15.20
N ARG A 65 -12.81 9.07 16.00
CA ARG A 65 -12.77 8.97 17.46
C ARG A 65 -11.72 9.87 18.11
N GLY A 66 -11.52 11.08 17.58
CA GLY A 66 -10.53 12.05 18.08
C GLY A 66 -9.07 11.72 17.74
N LYS A 67 -8.78 10.63 17.00
CA LYS A 67 -7.42 10.26 16.59
C LYS A 67 -7.19 10.55 15.12
N ALA A 68 -6.00 11.06 14.79
CA ALA A 68 -5.53 11.14 13.42
C ALA A 68 -5.24 9.73 12.89
N LEU A 69 -5.44 9.53 11.58
CA LEU A 69 -5.11 8.31 10.87
C LEU A 69 -3.65 8.36 10.42
N ALA A 70 -2.83 7.43 10.91
CA ALA A 70 -1.51 7.15 10.39
C ALA A 70 -1.55 5.84 9.58
N TRP A 71 -0.84 5.76 8.47
CA TRP A 71 -0.78 4.54 7.67
C TRP A 71 0.64 4.23 7.19
N ASP A 72 0.87 2.98 6.87
CA ASP A 72 2.08 2.48 6.25
C ASP A 72 1.70 1.47 5.17
N ALA A 73 1.97 1.83 3.91
CA ALA A 73 1.63 1.01 2.76
C ALA A 73 2.73 0.00 2.44
N THR A 74 2.35 -1.13 1.92
CA THR A 74 3.29 -2.13 1.39
C THR A 74 2.67 -2.90 0.25
N CYS A 75 3.48 -3.24 -0.74
CA CYS A 75 3.09 -4.20 -1.76
C CYS A 75 3.96 -5.44 -1.59
N VAL A 76 3.31 -6.57 -1.28
CA VAL A 76 3.97 -7.85 -1.04
C VAL A 76 3.88 -8.74 -2.26
N ASN A 77 4.94 -9.50 -2.52
CA ASN A 77 4.94 -10.44 -3.63
C ASN A 77 4.10 -11.67 -3.27
N THR A 78 3.00 -11.89 -4.01
CA THR A 78 2.13 -13.05 -3.87
C THR A 78 2.88 -14.38 -4.10
N TYR A 79 3.87 -14.34 -4.99
CA TYR A 79 4.63 -15.52 -5.45
C TYR A 79 5.99 -15.66 -4.77
N ALA A 80 6.27 -14.87 -3.73
CA ALA A 80 7.52 -15.02 -2.99
C ALA A 80 7.60 -16.41 -2.34
N GLU A 81 8.77 -17.02 -2.35
CA GLU A 81 9.02 -18.33 -1.75
C GLU A 81 8.51 -18.41 -0.29
N SER A 82 8.65 -17.32 0.46
CA SER A 82 8.16 -17.20 1.83
C SER A 82 6.64 -17.10 1.98
N SER A 83 5.89 -16.93 0.89
CA SER A 83 4.45 -16.68 0.92
C SER A 83 3.66 -17.62 0.02
N VAL A 84 4.31 -18.26 -0.95
CA VAL A 84 3.63 -19.03 -2.01
C VAL A 84 2.75 -20.16 -1.48
N ASN A 85 3.17 -20.85 -0.43
CA ASN A 85 2.38 -21.94 0.16
C ASN A 85 1.12 -21.41 0.84
N ASP A 86 1.23 -20.29 1.56
CA ASP A 86 0.11 -19.63 2.23
C ASP A 86 -0.87 -19.06 1.21
N THR A 87 -0.38 -18.37 0.19
CA THR A 87 -1.21 -17.75 -0.86
C THR A 87 -1.85 -18.78 -1.78
N ALA A 88 -1.22 -19.94 -2.00
CA ALA A 88 -1.83 -21.05 -2.72
C ALA A 88 -3.02 -21.67 -1.97
N SER A 89 -2.99 -21.63 -0.65
CA SER A 89 -4.07 -22.14 0.21
C SER A 89 -5.20 -21.13 0.39
N SER A 90 -4.87 -19.84 0.50
CA SER A 90 -5.84 -18.78 0.71
C SER A 90 -5.35 -17.44 0.12
N ALA A 91 -6.14 -16.87 -0.76
CA ALA A 91 -5.85 -15.57 -1.36
C ALA A 91 -5.81 -14.48 -0.27
N GLY A 92 -4.81 -13.60 -0.33
CA GLY A 92 -4.66 -12.49 0.62
C GLY A 92 -3.80 -12.81 1.85
N MET A 93 -3.30 -14.03 2.00
CA MET A 93 -2.49 -14.42 3.15
C MET A 93 -1.17 -13.63 3.24
N ALA A 94 -0.52 -13.36 2.11
CA ALA A 94 0.70 -12.55 2.13
C ALA A 94 0.41 -11.11 2.58
N ALA A 95 -0.73 -10.53 2.17
CA ALA A 95 -1.16 -9.22 2.63
C ALA A 95 -1.51 -9.23 4.13
N ALA A 96 -2.27 -10.22 4.60
CA ALA A 96 -2.62 -10.37 6.02
C ALA A 96 -1.36 -10.47 6.90
N ASN A 97 -0.43 -11.34 6.54
CA ASN A 97 0.85 -11.48 7.24
C ASN A 97 1.67 -10.17 7.25
N ALA A 98 1.59 -9.37 6.17
CA ALA A 98 2.25 -8.07 6.12
C ALA A 98 1.56 -7.04 7.03
N GLU A 99 0.23 -7.03 7.09
CA GLU A 99 -0.53 -6.16 8.00
C GLU A 99 -0.18 -6.46 9.46
N ASP A 100 -0.11 -7.73 9.85
CA ASP A 100 0.23 -8.12 11.22
C ASP A 100 1.66 -7.71 11.60
N ARG A 101 2.63 -7.89 10.70
CA ARG A 101 4.00 -7.39 10.92
C ARG A 101 4.03 -5.87 11.10
N LYS A 102 3.22 -5.13 10.33
CA LYS A 102 3.12 -3.67 10.45
C LYS A 102 2.44 -3.26 11.77
N ARG A 103 1.37 -3.95 12.19
CA ARG A 103 0.74 -3.68 13.49
C ARG A 103 1.71 -3.87 14.64
N THR A 104 2.49 -4.95 14.63
CA THR A 104 3.54 -5.20 15.62
C THR A 104 4.59 -4.09 15.61
N LYS A 105 5.07 -3.74 14.41
CA LYS A 105 6.09 -2.69 14.21
C LYS A 105 5.65 -1.32 14.75
N TYR A 106 4.37 -0.97 14.57
CA TYR A 106 3.79 0.32 14.92
C TYR A 106 2.91 0.29 16.18
N SER A 107 3.07 -0.71 17.06
CA SER A 107 2.24 -0.89 18.25
C SER A 107 2.25 0.34 19.18
N GLU A 108 3.39 0.99 19.38
CA GLU A 108 3.49 2.22 20.17
C GLU A 108 2.75 3.40 19.53
N LEU A 109 2.81 3.51 18.19
CA LEU A 109 2.10 4.56 17.46
C LEU A 109 0.59 4.41 17.60
N ALA A 110 0.09 3.18 17.62
CA ALA A 110 -1.33 2.85 17.74
C ALA A 110 -1.96 3.33 19.08
N ASN A 111 -1.17 3.57 20.12
CA ASN A 111 -1.66 4.15 21.36
C ASN A 111 -2.15 5.61 21.18
N ARG A 112 -1.47 6.38 20.33
CA ARG A 112 -1.72 7.81 20.12
C ARG A 112 -2.54 8.10 18.87
N TYR A 113 -2.44 7.27 17.85
CA TYR A 113 -3.05 7.45 16.53
C TYR A 113 -3.89 6.22 16.17
N ARG A 114 -4.84 6.38 15.25
CA ARG A 114 -5.41 5.25 14.56
C ARG A 114 -4.40 4.79 13.50
N PHE A 115 -3.76 3.66 13.71
CA PHE A 115 -2.79 3.12 12.76
C PHE A 115 -3.45 2.04 11.89
N GLU A 116 -3.34 2.21 10.56
CA GLU A 116 -3.85 1.24 9.59
C GLU A 116 -2.73 0.80 8.63
N PRO A 117 -2.34 -0.47 8.66
CA PRO A 117 -1.47 -1.02 7.64
C PRO A 117 -2.25 -1.17 6.32
N ILE A 118 -1.63 -0.78 5.21
CA ILE A 118 -2.22 -0.92 3.87
C ILE A 118 -1.37 -1.90 3.08
N ALA A 119 -1.73 -3.18 3.12
CA ALA A 119 -1.01 -4.21 2.38
C ALA A 119 -1.80 -4.65 1.14
N ILE A 120 -1.11 -4.67 0.00
CA ILE A 120 -1.66 -5.13 -1.29
C ILE A 120 -0.69 -6.14 -1.87
N GLU A 121 -1.19 -7.29 -2.30
CA GLU A 121 -0.40 -8.29 -3.01
C GLU A 121 -0.11 -7.86 -4.45
N THR A 122 1.00 -8.33 -5.02
CA THR A 122 1.32 -8.08 -6.44
C THR A 122 0.25 -8.63 -7.38
N ALA A 123 -0.46 -9.70 -6.99
CA ALA A 123 -1.64 -10.20 -7.70
C ALA A 123 -2.90 -9.34 -7.54
N GLY A 124 -2.87 -8.28 -6.69
CA GLY A 124 -3.94 -7.32 -6.53
C GLY A 124 -4.85 -7.55 -5.32
N VAL A 125 -4.68 -8.64 -4.58
CA VAL A 125 -5.49 -8.91 -3.38
C VAL A 125 -5.08 -7.95 -2.26
N MET A 126 -6.05 -7.31 -1.63
CA MET A 126 -5.84 -6.42 -0.49
C MET A 126 -6.02 -7.17 0.82
N GLY A 127 -5.22 -6.83 1.83
CA GLY A 127 -5.45 -7.23 3.20
C GLY A 127 -6.75 -6.66 3.76
N ALA A 128 -7.23 -7.21 4.84
CA ALA A 128 -8.50 -6.79 5.46
C ALA A 128 -8.46 -5.33 5.92
N SER A 129 -7.38 -4.91 6.61
CA SER A 129 -7.21 -3.53 7.05
C SER A 129 -7.14 -2.55 5.87
N ALA A 130 -6.41 -2.91 4.81
CA ALA A 130 -6.33 -2.11 3.60
C ALA A 130 -7.70 -1.92 2.95
N ARG A 131 -8.51 -2.97 2.87
CA ARG A 131 -9.87 -2.94 2.33
C ARG A 131 -10.77 -2.04 3.15
N ASP A 132 -10.81 -2.27 4.47
CA ASP A 132 -11.67 -1.52 5.39
C ASP A 132 -11.40 -0.01 5.34
N ILE A 133 -10.13 0.40 5.36
CA ILE A 133 -9.79 1.82 5.31
C ILE A 133 -10.07 2.44 3.93
N VAL A 134 -9.86 1.72 2.84
CA VAL A 134 -10.18 2.16 1.48
C VAL A 134 -11.69 2.33 1.31
N GLU A 135 -12.49 1.41 1.83
CA GLU A 135 -13.95 1.50 1.83
C GLU A 135 -14.44 2.68 2.66
N GLU A 136 -13.87 2.89 3.86
CA GLU A 136 -14.21 4.04 4.70
C GLU A 136 -13.89 5.37 4.01
N ILE A 137 -12.70 5.49 3.38
CA ILE A 137 -12.32 6.69 2.62
C ILE A 137 -13.28 6.90 1.45
N GLY A 138 -13.54 5.87 0.66
CA GLY A 138 -14.43 5.93 -0.51
C GLY A 138 -15.86 6.33 -0.12
N LYS A 139 -16.39 5.79 0.99
CA LYS A 139 -17.68 6.17 1.53
C LYS A 139 -17.73 7.66 1.90
N ARG A 140 -16.72 8.18 2.58
CA ARG A 140 -16.63 9.62 2.93
C ARG A 140 -16.57 10.51 1.69
N ILE A 141 -15.86 10.07 0.63
CA ILE A 141 -15.84 10.81 -0.64
C ILE A 141 -17.25 10.79 -1.26
N SER A 142 -17.91 9.63 -1.29
CA SER A 142 -19.27 9.49 -1.80
C SER A 142 -20.28 10.37 -1.08
N GLU A 143 -20.21 10.43 0.25
CA GLU A 143 -21.08 11.30 1.07
C GLU A 143 -20.88 12.79 0.75
N LYS A 144 -19.66 13.18 0.39
CA LYS A 144 -19.30 14.56 0.08
C LYS A 144 -19.58 14.96 -1.38
N SER A 145 -19.31 14.05 -2.33
CA SER A 145 -19.44 14.29 -3.77
C SER A 145 -20.85 13.97 -4.30
N GLY A 146 -21.61 13.11 -3.61
CA GLY A 146 -22.87 12.54 -4.10
C GLY A 146 -22.70 11.36 -5.06
N GLU A 147 -21.47 11.03 -5.45
CA GLU A 147 -21.19 9.94 -6.39
C GLU A 147 -20.96 8.60 -5.66
N LYS A 148 -21.87 7.65 -5.88
CA LYS A 148 -21.86 6.36 -5.16
C LYS A 148 -20.70 5.42 -5.55
N ARG A 149 -20.04 5.66 -6.69
CA ARG A 149 -18.98 4.79 -7.22
C ARG A 149 -17.58 5.16 -6.75
N GLU A 150 -17.42 6.12 -5.85
CA GLU A 150 -16.09 6.61 -5.41
C GLU A 150 -15.22 5.50 -4.80
N THR A 151 -15.81 4.61 -3.98
CA THR A 151 -15.10 3.45 -3.44
C THR A 151 -14.57 2.55 -4.55
N TRP A 152 -15.40 2.24 -5.53
CA TRP A 152 -15.02 1.40 -6.66
C TRP A 152 -13.90 2.04 -7.50
N TRP A 153 -13.99 3.33 -7.77
CA TRP A 153 -12.92 4.06 -8.47
C TRP A 153 -11.61 4.13 -7.68
N LEU A 154 -11.69 4.27 -6.36
CA LEU A 154 -10.50 4.26 -5.51
C LEU A 154 -9.81 2.89 -5.56
N LEU A 155 -10.56 1.80 -5.42
CA LEU A 155 -10.06 0.43 -5.56
C LEU A 155 -9.42 0.20 -6.94
N GLN A 156 -10.07 0.66 -8.01
CA GLN A 156 -9.55 0.54 -9.37
C GLN A 156 -8.22 1.31 -9.54
N ARG A 157 -8.12 2.54 -9.03
CA ARG A 157 -6.89 3.33 -9.07
C ARG A 157 -5.73 2.63 -8.37
N LEU A 158 -5.97 2.05 -7.19
CA LEU A 158 -4.97 1.28 -6.45
C LEU A 158 -4.54 0.03 -7.23
N SER A 159 -5.49 -0.71 -7.78
CA SER A 159 -5.20 -1.88 -8.62
C SER A 159 -4.34 -1.52 -9.83
N ILE A 160 -4.68 -0.45 -10.54
CA ILE A 160 -3.90 0.03 -11.70
C ILE A 160 -2.48 0.44 -11.27
N ALA A 161 -2.32 1.11 -10.12
CA ALA A 161 -1.00 1.51 -9.62
C ALA A 161 -0.11 0.28 -9.33
N VAL A 162 -0.69 -0.76 -8.72
CA VAL A 162 0.01 -2.03 -8.48
C VAL A 162 0.45 -2.67 -9.80
N GLN A 163 -0.45 -2.79 -10.78
CA GLN A 163 -0.13 -3.43 -12.06
C GLN A 163 0.88 -2.63 -12.90
N ARG A 164 0.82 -1.31 -12.87
CA ARG A 164 1.84 -0.46 -13.50
C ARG A 164 3.22 -0.67 -12.88
N GLY A 165 3.30 -0.74 -11.54
CA GLY A 165 4.55 -1.04 -10.85
C GLY A 165 5.07 -2.44 -11.15
N ASN A 166 4.19 -3.44 -11.25
CA ASN A 166 4.54 -4.79 -11.66
C ASN A 166 5.12 -4.80 -13.08
N ALA A 167 4.46 -4.13 -14.02
CA ALA A 167 4.94 -4.02 -15.40
C ALA A 167 6.34 -3.37 -15.47
N LEU A 168 6.57 -2.28 -14.72
CA LEU A 168 7.90 -1.67 -14.62
C LEU A 168 8.94 -2.67 -14.08
N SER A 169 8.59 -3.41 -13.01
CA SER A 169 9.48 -4.41 -12.43
C SER A 169 9.89 -5.51 -13.40
N ILE A 170 8.97 -5.93 -14.28
CA ILE A 170 9.21 -7.00 -15.25
C ILE A 170 9.94 -6.49 -16.50
N LEU A 171 9.57 -5.31 -17.00
CA LEU A 171 10.08 -4.79 -18.27
C LEU A 171 11.43 -4.11 -18.15
N SER A 172 11.79 -3.57 -16.98
CA SER A 172 13.04 -2.84 -16.79
C SER A 172 14.30 -3.69 -17.03
N PRO A 173 14.42 -4.91 -16.48
CA PRO A 173 15.56 -5.78 -16.77
C PRO A 173 15.69 -6.13 -18.27
N ALA A 174 14.56 -6.29 -18.96
CA ALA A 174 14.55 -6.59 -20.37
C ALA A 174 15.14 -5.43 -21.21
N ARG A 175 14.92 -4.17 -20.82
CA ARG A 175 15.50 -3.00 -21.47
C ARG A 175 17.01 -2.95 -21.31
N HIS A 176 17.53 -3.22 -20.11
CA HIS A 176 18.98 -3.27 -19.89
C HIS A 176 19.67 -4.40 -20.68
N MET A 177 19.01 -5.54 -20.85
CA MET A 177 19.53 -6.66 -21.64
C MET A 177 19.50 -6.39 -23.15
N MET A 178 18.59 -5.54 -23.64
CA MET A 178 18.44 -5.21 -25.07
C MET A 178 19.23 -3.97 -25.51
N GLY A 179 20.01 -3.33 -24.63
CA GLY A 179 20.87 -2.21 -24.98
C GLY A 179 20.15 -0.90 -25.31
N TYR A 180 18.89 -0.76 -24.95
CA TYR A 180 18.17 0.51 -25.02
C TYR A 180 18.46 1.32 -23.74
N GLY A 181 19.60 2.00 -23.73
CA GLY A 181 19.97 3.00 -22.75
C GLY A 181 19.77 4.39 -23.33
#